data_f6a935c7c389033da01b557f1b006cd7
#
_entry.id   f6a935c7c389033da01b557f1b006cd7
#
_cell.length_a   1.000
_cell.length_b   1.000
_cell.length_c   1.000
_cell.angle_alpha   90.00
_cell.angle_beta   90.00
_cell.angle_gamma   90.00
#
_symmetry.space_group_name_H-M   'P 1'
#
loop_
_entity.id
_entity.type
_entity.pdbx_description
1 polymer ?
#
loop_
_entity_poly.entity_id
_entity_poly.type
_entity_poly.pdbx_seq_one_letter_code
_entity_poly.pdbx_strand_id
1 'polypeptide(L)'
;ETDPENFKFIVDTYWLAVAGINPAEFIRKLGKRAVCVHFKDLEIVENNAVMAEVMEGNLDWDAIIAACEDAGTQWALVEQDICRRDPIESMEISYNNLKTKGFC
;
A
#
# COMPACT_ATOMS: atom_id res chain seq x y z
N GLU A 1 -9.56 21.82 1.24
CA GLU A 1 -10.32 22.70 0.37
C GLU A 1 -11.22 21.96 -0.63
N THR A 2 -11.27 20.65 -0.56
CA THR A 2 -12.17 19.83 -1.37
C THR A 2 -13.31 19.30 -0.50
N ASP A 3 -14.46 19.09 -1.11
CA ASP A 3 -15.62 18.53 -0.43
C ASP A 3 -15.33 17.07 -0.02
N PRO A 4 -15.26 16.75 1.28
CA PRO A 4 -14.92 15.39 1.73
C PRO A 4 -15.98 14.35 1.35
N GLU A 5 -17.20 14.73 1.05
CA GLU A 5 -18.24 13.79 0.63
C GLU A 5 -18.10 13.41 -0.85
N ASN A 6 -17.66 14.36 -1.67
CA ASN A 6 -17.61 14.21 -3.12
C ASN A 6 -16.21 13.96 -3.69
N PHE A 7 -15.16 14.28 -2.93
CA PHE A 7 -13.78 14.11 -3.39
C PHE A 7 -13.06 13.06 -2.55
N LYS A 8 -12.76 11.94 -3.13
CA LYS A 8 -12.06 10.83 -2.49
C LYS A 8 -10.66 10.66 -3.05
N PHE A 9 -9.85 9.85 -2.40
CA PHE A 9 -8.46 9.62 -2.79
C PHE A 9 -8.18 8.14 -3.06
N ILE A 10 -7.31 7.92 -4.03
CA ILE A 10 -6.58 6.67 -4.18
C ILE A 10 -5.19 6.93 -3.59
N VAL A 11 -4.79 6.12 -2.63
CA VAL A 11 -3.54 6.29 -1.88
C VAL A 11 -2.57 5.19 -2.29
N ASP A 12 -1.32 5.54 -2.58
CA ASP A 12 -0.27 4.58 -2.93
C ASP A 12 0.78 4.56 -1.83
N THR A 13 0.97 3.40 -1.22
CA THR A 13 1.87 3.24 -0.06
C THR A 13 3.34 3.44 -0.42
N TYR A 14 3.78 2.97 -1.58
CA TYR A 14 5.14 3.15 -2.06
C TYR A 14 5.47 4.63 -2.28
N TRP A 15 4.62 5.34 -3.04
CA TRP A 15 4.88 6.74 -3.37
C TRP A 15 4.81 7.65 -2.15
N LEU A 16 3.96 7.36 -1.17
CA LEU A 16 3.97 8.08 0.11
C LEU A 16 5.31 7.89 0.82
N ALA A 17 5.79 6.66 0.89
CA ALA A 17 7.07 6.35 1.54
C ALA A 17 8.24 7.03 0.82
N VAL A 18 8.27 7.03 -0.51
CA VAL A 18 9.28 7.75 -1.31
C VAL A 18 9.25 9.25 -1.01
N ALA A 19 8.07 9.80 -0.79
CA ALA A 19 7.91 11.22 -0.42
C ALA A 19 8.26 11.51 1.04
N GLY A 20 8.67 10.51 1.81
CA GLY A 20 9.01 10.68 3.23
C GLY A 20 7.80 10.74 4.16
N ILE A 21 6.65 10.26 3.70
CA ILE A 21 5.39 10.27 4.46
C ILE A 21 5.11 8.85 4.98
N ASN A 22 4.73 8.74 6.26
CA ASN A 22 4.32 7.46 6.82
C ASN A 22 2.95 7.07 6.23
N PRO A 23 2.85 5.97 5.47
CA PRO A 23 1.60 5.60 4.81
C PRO A 23 0.44 5.38 5.78
N ALA A 24 0.68 4.69 6.90
CA ALA A 24 -0.38 4.39 7.87
C ALA A 24 -0.96 5.68 8.48
N GLU A 25 -0.09 6.61 8.87
CA GLU A 25 -0.54 7.89 9.45
C GLU A 25 -1.33 8.71 8.43
N PHE A 26 -0.87 8.73 7.19
CA PHE A 26 -1.55 9.47 6.13
C PHE A 26 -2.93 8.90 5.82
N ILE A 27 -3.05 7.56 5.76
CA ILE A 27 -4.34 6.89 5.55
C ILE A 27 -5.32 7.25 6.68
N ARG A 28 -4.86 7.21 7.94
CA ARG A 28 -5.69 7.61 9.08
C ARG A 28 -6.12 9.07 9.01
N LYS A 29 -5.22 9.95 8.58
CA LYS A 29 -5.51 11.37 8.41
C LYS A 29 -6.61 11.62 7.37
N LEU A 30 -6.59 10.87 6.28
CA LEU A 30 -7.61 10.96 5.24
C LEU A 30 -8.95 10.35 5.69
N GLY A 31 -8.91 9.34 6.55
CA GLY A 31 -10.09 8.64 7.04
C GLY A 31 -10.94 8.10 5.90
N LYS A 32 -12.24 8.34 5.93
CA LYS A 32 -13.21 7.85 4.94
C LYS A 32 -12.95 8.33 3.51
N ARG A 33 -12.04 9.27 3.32
CA ARG A 33 -11.65 9.74 1.99
C ARG A 33 -10.64 8.80 1.32
N ALA A 34 -9.95 7.94 2.06
CA ALA A 34 -9.03 6.93 1.53
C ALA A 34 -9.82 5.68 1.12
N VAL A 35 -10.61 5.79 0.06
CA VAL A 35 -11.52 4.71 -0.36
C VAL A 35 -10.80 3.55 -1.04
N CYS A 36 -9.66 3.83 -1.66
CA CYS A 36 -8.85 2.84 -2.34
C CYS A 36 -7.38 3.06 -1.98
N VAL A 37 -6.67 1.98 -1.65
CA VAL A 37 -5.24 2.04 -1.36
C VAL A 37 -4.53 1.04 -2.26
N HIS A 38 -3.51 1.51 -2.98
CA HIS A 38 -2.61 0.65 -3.71
C HIS A 38 -1.57 0.09 -2.74
N PHE A 39 -1.61 -1.21 -2.57
CA PHE A 39 -0.63 -1.94 -1.77
C PHE A 39 0.61 -2.20 -2.61
N LYS A 40 1.65 -1.45 -2.34
CA LYS A 40 2.91 -1.49 -3.06
C LYS A 40 4.04 -1.31 -2.05
N ASP A 41 4.89 -2.31 -1.93
CA ASP A 41 5.99 -2.27 -0.95
C ASP A 41 7.22 -1.57 -1.52
N LEU A 42 8.11 -1.20 -0.64
CA LEU A 42 9.35 -0.51 -0.94
C LEU A 42 10.50 -1.25 -0.29
N GLU A 43 11.55 -1.46 -1.07
CA GLU A 43 12.81 -2.01 -0.60
C GLU A 43 13.94 -1.08 -1.03
N ILE A 44 15.02 -1.06 -0.27
CA ILE A 44 16.23 -0.31 -0.63
C ILE A 44 17.27 -1.30 -1.15
N VAL A 45 17.65 -1.13 -2.40
CA VAL A 45 18.68 -1.94 -3.06
C VAL A 45 19.75 -1.00 -3.62
N GLU A 46 20.99 -1.17 -3.18
CA GLU A 46 22.14 -0.34 -3.61
C GLU A 46 21.83 1.16 -3.50
N ASN A 47 21.28 1.57 -2.37
CA ASN A 47 20.89 2.95 -2.04
C ASN A 47 19.72 3.51 -2.89
N ASN A 48 19.02 2.67 -3.62
CA ASN A 48 17.86 3.08 -4.41
C ASN A 48 16.57 2.45 -3.88
N ALA A 49 15.51 3.25 -3.87
CA ALA A 49 14.18 2.73 -3.60
C ALA A 49 13.69 1.94 -4.81
N VAL A 50 13.27 0.71 -4.58
CA VAL A 50 12.68 -0.16 -5.61
C VAL A 50 11.34 -0.69 -5.13
N MET A 51 10.48 -1.02 -6.09
CA MET A 51 9.19 -1.67 -5.78
C MET A 51 9.43 -3.12 -5.38
N ALA A 52 8.75 -3.55 -4.34
CA ALA A 52 8.82 -4.91 -3.84
C ALA A 52 7.41 -5.49 -3.72
N GLU A 53 7.34 -6.80 -3.71
CA GLU A 53 6.12 -7.53 -3.44
C GLU A 53 5.65 -7.19 -2.02
N VAL A 54 4.34 -7.15 -1.81
CA VAL A 54 3.75 -6.80 -0.52
C VAL A 54 4.30 -7.70 0.58
N MET A 55 4.80 -7.07 1.65
CA MET A 55 5.42 -7.69 2.82
C MET A 55 6.83 -8.27 2.59
N GLU A 56 7.42 -8.06 1.41
CA GLU A 56 8.82 -8.44 1.15
C GLU A 56 9.80 -7.27 1.32
N GLY A 57 9.30 -6.06 1.52
CA GLY A 57 10.09 -4.84 1.66
C GLY A 57 10.12 -4.27 3.06
N ASN A 58 10.22 -2.95 3.16
CA ASN A 58 10.50 -2.24 4.40
C ASN A 58 9.29 -1.56 5.04
N LEU A 59 8.14 -1.55 4.39
CA LEU A 59 6.96 -0.88 4.93
C LEU A 59 6.33 -1.69 6.07
N ASP A 60 5.74 -0.98 7.03
CA ASP A 60 5.04 -1.60 8.16
C ASP A 60 3.62 -1.99 7.74
N TRP A 61 3.47 -3.21 7.27
CA TRP A 61 2.19 -3.70 6.75
C TRP A 61 1.14 -3.91 7.82
N ASP A 62 1.53 -4.26 9.03
CA ASP A 62 0.57 -4.38 10.13
C ASP A 62 -0.06 -3.02 10.43
N ALA A 63 0.74 -1.97 10.46
CA ALA A 63 0.25 -0.61 10.67
C ALA A 63 -0.60 -0.12 9.49
N ILE A 64 -0.18 -0.41 8.24
CA ILE A 64 -0.91 0.01 7.04
C ILE A 64 -2.29 -0.66 6.98
N ILE A 65 -2.35 -1.96 7.19
CA ILE A 65 -3.60 -2.72 7.17
C ILE A 65 -4.55 -2.22 8.28
N ALA A 66 -4.03 -2.04 9.49
CA ALA A 66 -4.82 -1.49 10.60
C ALA A 66 -5.35 -0.08 10.28
N ALA A 67 -4.53 0.76 9.65
CA ALA A 67 -4.95 2.09 9.24
C ALA A 67 -6.08 2.05 8.19
N CYS A 68 -6.01 1.13 7.24
CA CYS A 68 -7.05 0.94 6.23
C CYS A 68 -8.37 0.48 6.89
N GLU A 69 -8.30 -0.42 7.85
CA GLU A 69 -9.46 -0.88 8.60
C GLU A 69 -10.10 0.28 9.38
N ASP A 70 -9.29 1.05 10.11
CA ASP A 70 -9.76 2.21 10.88
C ASP A 70 -10.36 3.30 9.99
N ALA A 71 -9.80 3.51 8.81
CA ALA A 71 -10.27 4.50 7.84
C ALA A 71 -11.55 4.06 7.12
N GLY A 72 -11.86 2.77 7.13
CA GLY A 72 -12.98 2.22 6.37
C GLY A 72 -12.69 2.10 4.88
N THR A 73 -11.41 1.89 4.51
CA THR A 73 -10.99 1.70 3.12
C THR A 73 -11.75 0.53 2.50
N GLN A 74 -12.32 0.75 1.33
CA GLN A 74 -13.16 -0.25 0.66
C GLN A 74 -12.37 -1.18 -0.24
N TRP A 75 -11.28 -0.68 -0.84
CA TRP A 75 -10.51 -1.43 -1.83
C TRP A 75 -9.02 -1.34 -1.51
N ALA A 76 -8.37 -2.49 -1.48
CA ALA A 76 -6.92 -2.60 -1.43
C ALA A 76 -6.49 -3.34 -2.70
N LEU A 77 -5.76 -2.65 -3.56
CA LEU A 77 -5.31 -3.19 -4.83
C LEU A 77 -3.79 -3.38 -4.80
N VAL A 78 -3.35 -4.60 -5.00
CA VAL A 78 -1.91 -4.87 -5.18
C VAL A 78 -1.48 -4.31 -6.53
N GLU A 79 -0.46 -3.47 -6.52
CA GLU A 79 0.09 -2.88 -7.74
C GLU A 79 1.61 -2.90 -7.67
N GLN A 80 2.25 -3.26 -8.76
CA GLN A 80 3.71 -3.24 -8.89
C GLN A 80 4.06 -2.93 -10.34
N ASP A 81 4.48 -1.68 -10.60
CA ASP A 81 4.75 -1.21 -11.96
C ASP A 81 6.02 -1.84 -12.54
N ILE A 82 7.00 -2.08 -11.68
CA ILE A 82 8.28 -2.66 -12.05
C ILE A 82 8.52 -3.90 -11.21
N CYS A 83 8.62 -5.05 -11.87
CA CYS A 83 8.89 -6.33 -11.24
C CYS A 83 10.31 -6.78 -11.58
N ARG A 84 11.07 -7.21 -10.56
CA ARG A 84 12.44 -7.72 -10.75
C ARG A 84 12.47 -9.19 -11.13
N ARG A 85 11.31 -9.81 -11.20
CA ARG A 85 11.08 -11.20 -11.60
C ARG A 85 9.84 -11.25 -12.48
N ASP A 86 9.40 -12.44 -12.85
CA ASP A 86 8.15 -12.59 -13.61
C ASP A 86 6.99 -11.89 -12.88
N PRO A 87 6.22 -11.02 -13.55
CA PRO A 87 5.12 -10.30 -12.90
C PRO A 87 4.06 -11.18 -12.26
N ILE A 88 3.78 -12.34 -12.83
CA ILE A 88 2.81 -13.29 -12.27
C ILE A 88 3.35 -13.88 -10.97
N GLU A 89 4.64 -14.21 -10.93
CA GLU A 89 5.31 -14.67 -9.72
C GLU A 89 5.27 -13.59 -8.62
N SER A 90 5.52 -12.32 -8.98
CA SER A 90 5.41 -11.19 -8.05
C SER A 90 4.02 -11.07 -7.46
N MET A 91 2.98 -11.20 -8.28
CA MET A 91 1.59 -11.18 -7.82
C MET A 91 1.27 -12.35 -6.89
N GLU A 92 1.77 -13.53 -7.21
CA GLU A 92 1.58 -14.71 -6.37
C GLU A 92 2.21 -14.53 -4.98
N ILE A 93 3.40 -13.98 -4.92
CA ILE A 93 4.09 -13.68 -3.65
C ILE A 93 3.24 -12.71 -2.81
N SER A 94 2.81 -11.59 -3.41
CA SER A 94 1.97 -10.61 -2.72
C SER A 94 0.64 -11.23 -2.23
N TYR A 95 0.00 -12.03 -3.06
CA TYR A 95 -1.23 -12.73 -2.72
C TYR A 95 -1.03 -13.65 -1.51
N ASN A 96 -0.01 -14.49 -1.55
CA ASN A 96 0.27 -15.44 -0.47
C ASN A 96 0.58 -14.71 0.83
N ASN A 97 1.33 -13.62 0.78
CA ASN A 97 1.64 -12.81 1.95
C ASN A 97 0.37 -12.17 2.55
N LEU A 98 -0.46 -11.59 1.73
CA LEU A 98 -1.72 -10.97 2.19
C LEU A 98 -2.71 -12.01 2.73
N LYS A 99 -2.71 -13.20 2.18
CA LYS A 99 -3.53 -14.29 2.69
C LYS A 99 -3.22 -14.61 4.16
N THR A 100 -1.96 -14.47 4.58
CA THR A 100 -1.59 -14.66 5.99
C THR A 100 -2.20 -13.61 6.91
N LYS A 101 -2.65 -12.49 6.37
CA LYS A 101 -3.28 -11.39 7.12
C LYS A 101 -4.81 -11.41 7.04
N GLY A 102 -5.39 -12.47 6.53
CA GLY A 102 -6.84 -12.64 6.46
C GLY A 102 -7.49 -12.15 5.17
N PHE A 103 -6.71 -11.74 4.17
CA PHE A 103 -7.23 -11.43 2.84
C PHE A 103 -7.45 -12.72 2.05
N CYS A 104 -8.59 -12.85 1.41
CA CYS A 104 -9.00 -14.02 0.62
C CYS A 104 -8.96 -15.31 1.42
#